data_f101583fd5fd40cb232e3a63943615a4
#
_entry.id   f101583fd5fd40cb232e3a63943615a4
#
_cell.length_a   1.000
_cell.length_b   1.000
_cell.length_c   1.000
_cell.angle_alpha   90.00
_cell.angle_beta   90.00
_cell.angle_gamma   90.00
#
_symmetry.space_group_name_H-M   'P 1'
#
loop_
_entity.id
_entity.type
_entity.pdbx_description
1 polymer ?
#
loop_
_entity_poly.entity_id
_entity_poly.type
_entity_poly.pdbx_seq_one_letter_code
_entity_poly.pdbx_strand_id
1 'polypeptide(L)'
;MQIRYFSALLAASFIASASFAQNLTKEIIVEREVEPAERAANRPNGISPSILTPPLQRFQLKTAEYGGTGQLNRQVIQLEPAAWADTFRISPYRGYASAAYFPALNIAASAGYRIINKANTRLGAWLQYDGSSYHQPTWAMVRPAAPEEENVTLKRHTFSVGAYLGQYLGLYGILTADARYTMGTFSQPMVQKDYDQTVTAASLAVDWTDSPANRWTWRAGASIDHFGFDKSTPVLAVNAPAVGETAFAFRGSLGRRWSRHAWALDASASFQHLNHTGALAPEILGYEYPEGPVSSFGMNFVPGNSATYGLITVRPRYDVTYGALSASLSAGADITTGQGTDVRFSSRAHVTFAPVAQFAAWADFATGRVLNRLQGLFDFNPYQLSCLTYTPSTTTDVKAGLTVGPFKGFSLQLWGGYNKASDWLMPALAESHDFYLPTDLSGIYYGARIQWQLRNIVELHLQGEGAPSDLDKGYYAWRDHARWVLDAGVTVRPIKPLSVGIAYNLCTQRSAYLVTPLLADNQFVTSQASMLPLGNTGSLNLDARYAITPAFSVFANLENLLCRRWRLAPQVLSQRMHGLVGVSVKF
;
A
#
# COMPACT_ATOMS: atom_id res chain seq x y z
N MET A 1 45.79 13.27 -4.09
CA MET A 1 46.02 11.84 -4.39
C MET A 1 44.88 10.95 -3.84
N GLN A 2 44.27 11.24 -2.70
CA GLN A 2 43.17 10.47 -2.08
C GLN A 2 41.86 10.43 -2.90
N ILE A 3 41.51 11.51 -3.59
CA ILE A 3 40.27 11.60 -4.37
C ILE A 3 40.26 10.66 -5.60
N ARG A 4 41.42 10.42 -6.20
CA ARG A 4 41.58 9.52 -7.36
C ARG A 4 41.41 8.04 -6.99
N TYR A 5 41.78 7.65 -5.78
CA TYR A 5 41.56 6.28 -5.30
C TYR A 5 40.12 6.03 -4.87
N PHE A 6 39.44 7.05 -4.35
CA PHE A 6 38.04 6.96 -3.97
C PHE A 6 37.13 6.84 -5.20
N SER A 7 37.41 7.60 -6.26
CA SER A 7 36.68 7.49 -7.52
C SER A 7 36.98 6.16 -8.26
N ALA A 8 38.19 5.64 -8.16
CA ALA A 8 38.56 4.32 -8.71
C ALA A 8 37.91 3.18 -7.91
N LEU A 9 37.79 3.32 -6.58
CA LEU A 9 37.13 2.33 -5.74
C LEU A 9 35.61 2.37 -5.95
N LEU A 10 35.03 3.56 -6.11
CA LEU A 10 33.62 3.73 -6.45
C LEU A 10 33.30 3.19 -7.86
N ALA A 11 34.18 3.45 -8.83
CA ALA A 11 34.06 2.90 -10.19
C ALA A 11 34.24 1.38 -10.20
N ALA A 12 35.17 0.83 -9.42
CA ALA A 12 35.38 -0.60 -9.28
C ALA A 12 34.22 -1.29 -8.55
N SER A 13 33.61 -0.64 -7.53
CA SER A 13 32.42 -1.15 -6.88
C SER A 13 31.18 -1.07 -7.79
N PHE A 14 31.07 -0.03 -8.63
CA PHE A 14 30.04 0.05 -9.68
C PHE A 14 30.23 -1.02 -10.76
N ILE A 15 31.46 -1.29 -11.18
CA ILE A 15 31.77 -2.31 -12.17
C ILE A 15 31.54 -3.71 -11.60
N ALA A 16 31.82 -3.95 -10.32
CA ALA A 16 31.58 -5.24 -9.68
C ALA A 16 30.07 -5.54 -9.51
N SER A 17 29.20 -4.54 -9.37
CA SER A 17 27.80 -4.75 -8.99
C SER A 17 26.90 -5.22 -10.12
N ALA A 18 27.25 -5.01 -11.32
CA ALA A 18 26.28 -5.13 -12.39
C ALA A 18 26.21 -6.50 -13.07
N SER A 19 27.05 -7.46 -12.73
CA SER A 19 26.99 -8.79 -13.34
C SER A 19 26.11 -9.78 -12.60
N PHE A 20 25.71 -9.46 -11.37
CA PHE A 20 25.04 -10.43 -10.51
C PHE A 20 23.52 -10.49 -10.69
N ALA A 21 22.88 -9.43 -11.23
CA ALA A 21 21.43 -9.39 -11.32
C ALA A 21 20.83 -10.36 -12.35
N GLN A 22 21.53 -10.62 -13.45
CA GLN A 22 21.03 -11.54 -14.48
C GLN A 22 21.09 -13.00 -14.03
N ASN A 23 22.10 -13.37 -13.28
CA ASN A 23 22.25 -14.74 -12.81
C ASN A 23 21.40 -15.03 -11.57
N LEU A 24 21.13 -14.02 -10.72
CA LEU A 24 20.18 -14.14 -9.61
C LEU A 24 18.78 -14.52 -10.12
N THR A 25 18.35 -13.89 -11.21
CA THR A 25 17.05 -14.21 -11.83
C THR A 25 17.07 -15.61 -12.47
N LYS A 26 18.19 -16.01 -13.06
CA LYS A 26 18.36 -17.31 -13.70
C LYS A 26 18.49 -18.45 -12.68
N GLU A 27 19.22 -18.25 -11.59
CA GLU A 27 19.34 -19.25 -10.52
C GLU A 27 18.05 -19.47 -9.74
N ILE A 28 17.28 -18.40 -9.50
CA ILE A 28 15.95 -18.52 -8.89
C ILE A 28 14.99 -19.29 -9.81
N ILE A 29 15.12 -19.12 -11.11
CA ILE A 29 14.33 -19.84 -12.11
C ILE A 29 14.71 -21.32 -12.16
N VAL A 30 16.01 -21.63 -12.18
CA VAL A 30 16.52 -23.01 -12.26
C VAL A 30 16.25 -23.78 -10.96
N GLU A 31 16.44 -23.16 -9.78
CA GLU A 31 16.10 -23.80 -8.51
C GLU A 31 14.59 -24.09 -8.37
N ARG A 32 13.74 -23.29 -9.03
CA ARG A 32 12.31 -23.58 -9.09
C ARG A 32 11.95 -24.69 -10.08
N GLU A 33 12.68 -24.84 -11.14
CA GLU A 33 12.46 -25.91 -12.11
C GLU A 33 12.96 -27.28 -11.59
N VAL A 34 14.05 -27.29 -10.85
CA VAL A 34 14.67 -28.54 -10.37
C VAL A 34 14.02 -29.12 -9.11
N GLU A 35 13.31 -28.30 -8.30
CA GLU A 35 12.59 -28.78 -7.11
C GLU A 35 11.05 -28.61 -7.15
N PRO A 36 10.36 -28.67 -8.29
CA PRO A 36 8.94 -28.32 -8.31
C PRO A 36 8.05 -29.33 -7.63
N ALA A 37 8.44 -30.59 -7.58
CA ALA A 37 7.61 -31.67 -7.05
C ALA A 37 7.65 -31.74 -5.52
N GLU A 38 8.81 -31.59 -4.92
CA GLU A 38 8.94 -31.64 -3.45
C GLU A 38 8.43 -30.38 -2.76
N ARG A 39 8.66 -29.21 -3.35
CA ARG A 39 8.12 -27.95 -2.79
C ARG A 39 6.60 -27.87 -2.90
N ALA A 40 6.03 -28.41 -3.93
CA ALA A 40 4.57 -28.47 -4.07
C ALA A 40 3.93 -29.44 -3.07
N ALA A 41 4.64 -30.52 -2.72
CA ALA A 41 4.17 -31.53 -1.74
C ALA A 41 4.37 -31.08 -0.30
N ASN A 42 5.40 -30.26 -0.03
CA ASN A 42 5.80 -29.84 1.31
C ASN A 42 5.25 -28.47 1.74
N ARG A 43 4.65 -27.72 0.85
CA ARG A 43 3.93 -26.51 1.24
C ARG A 43 2.58 -26.92 1.79
N PRO A 44 2.29 -26.60 3.07
CA PRO A 44 0.93 -26.74 3.61
C PRO A 44 -0.09 -25.93 2.77
N ASN A 45 0.40 -25.04 1.95
CA ASN A 45 -0.31 -24.14 1.09
C ASN A 45 -0.26 -24.59 -0.37
N GLY A 46 -0.49 -25.84 -0.68
CA GLY A 46 -0.71 -26.30 -2.05
C GLY A 46 -1.88 -25.61 -2.79
N ILE A 47 -2.31 -24.49 -2.28
CA ILE A 47 -3.16 -23.54 -2.93
C ILE A 47 -2.24 -22.72 -3.82
N SER A 48 -2.48 -22.76 -5.10
CA SER A 48 -1.98 -21.76 -6.01
C SER A 48 -2.38 -20.40 -5.41
N PRO A 49 -1.44 -19.59 -4.91
CA PRO A 49 -1.79 -18.41 -4.12
C PRO A 49 -2.50 -17.35 -4.93
N SER A 50 -2.55 -17.51 -6.23
CA SER A 50 -2.98 -16.42 -7.10
C SER A 50 -4.48 -16.27 -7.29
N ILE A 51 -5.31 -17.25 -6.91
CA ILE A 51 -6.70 -17.15 -7.39
C ILE A 51 -7.74 -17.55 -6.36
N LEU A 52 -7.41 -18.18 -5.24
CA LEU A 52 -8.43 -18.71 -4.33
C LEU A 52 -8.45 -18.11 -2.95
N THR A 53 -7.49 -17.37 -2.67
CA THR A 53 -7.57 -16.60 -1.46
C THR A 53 -7.69 -15.15 -1.91
N PRO A 54 -8.77 -14.49 -1.53
CA PRO A 54 -8.48 -13.22 -0.94
C PRO A 54 -7.32 -13.58 -0.02
N PRO A 55 -6.13 -12.96 -0.13
CA PRO A 55 -5.07 -13.29 0.77
C PRO A 55 -5.78 -13.37 2.09
N LEU A 56 -5.68 -14.51 2.81
CA LEU A 56 -5.97 -14.47 4.23
C LEU A 56 -5.20 -13.25 4.62
N GLN A 57 -5.93 -12.13 4.68
CA GLN A 57 -5.29 -10.90 5.02
C GLN A 57 -4.73 -11.26 6.35
N ARG A 58 -3.42 -11.55 6.34
CA ARG A 58 -2.73 -11.47 7.58
C ARG A 58 -3.30 -10.19 8.12
N PHE A 59 -3.89 -10.22 9.29
CA PHE A 59 -4.10 -9.02 10.03
C PHE A 59 -2.69 -8.48 10.30
N GLN A 60 -2.05 -8.10 9.23
CA GLN A 60 -1.03 -7.12 9.40
C GLN A 60 -1.88 -5.97 9.87
N LEU A 61 -1.71 -5.59 11.12
CA LEU A 61 -1.89 -4.19 11.43
C LEU A 61 -1.27 -3.53 10.24
N LYS A 62 -2.17 -3.12 9.39
CA LYS A 62 -1.69 -2.35 8.29
C LYS A 62 -1.27 -1.05 8.96
N THR A 63 -0.07 -1.06 9.59
CA THR A 63 0.68 0.17 9.66
C THR A 63 0.69 0.78 8.27
N ALA A 64 0.60 -0.01 7.22
CA ALA A 64 0.22 0.41 5.89
C ALA A 64 -1.26 0.85 5.73
N GLU A 65 -2.20 0.51 6.56
CA GLU A 65 -3.53 1.12 6.56
C GLU A 65 -3.52 2.50 7.20
N TYR A 66 -2.58 2.74 8.10
CA TYR A 66 -2.45 3.98 8.84
C TYR A 66 -1.10 4.67 8.63
N GLY A 67 -0.26 4.06 7.88
CA GLY A 67 1.00 4.59 7.47
C GLY A 67 0.95 4.86 6.00
N GLY A 68 1.21 6.06 5.65
CA GLY A 68 1.11 6.66 4.33
C GLY A 68 1.15 5.68 3.18
N THR A 69 0.49 6.00 2.13
CA THR A 69 0.56 5.37 0.82
C THR A 69 2.00 5.34 0.25
N GLY A 70 2.98 5.45 1.10
CA GLY A 70 4.25 4.82 0.88
C GLY A 70 3.86 3.37 0.65
N GLN A 71 3.35 3.06 -0.56
CA GLN A 71 3.52 1.73 -1.06
C GLN A 71 4.96 1.45 -0.74
N LEU A 72 5.18 0.78 0.39
CA LEU A 72 6.28 -0.12 0.46
C LEU A 72 6.25 -0.68 -0.93
N ASN A 73 7.22 -0.29 -1.74
CA ASN A 73 7.50 -1.04 -2.90
C ASN A 73 7.84 -2.44 -2.36
N ARG A 74 6.80 -3.14 -1.90
CA ARG A 74 6.72 -4.57 -2.01
C ARG A 74 6.54 -4.79 -3.50
N GLN A 75 7.54 -4.43 -4.24
CA GLN A 75 8.04 -5.34 -5.20
C GLN A 75 8.53 -6.53 -4.34
N VAL A 76 7.59 -7.26 -3.81
CA VAL A 76 7.60 -8.67 -4.11
C VAL A 76 7.99 -8.65 -5.55
N ILE A 77 9.27 -8.98 -5.83
CA ILE A 77 9.67 -9.37 -7.15
C ILE A 77 8.59 -10.38 -7.48
N GLN A 78 7.57 -9.97 -8.25
CA GLN A 78 6.71 -10.91 -8.91
C GLN A 78 7.70 -11.55 -9.87
N LEU A 79 8.28 -12.61 -9.38
CA LEU A 79 9.02 -13.52 -10.22
C LEU A 79 8.00 -13.91 -11.27
N GLU A 80 8.10 -13.30 -12.43
CA GLU A 80 7.38 -13.80 -13.59
C GLU A 80 7.66 -15.29 -13.61
N PRO A 81 6.63 -16.13 -13.64
CA PRO A 81 6.84 -17.58 -13.63
C PRO A 81 7.80 -17.89 -14.78
N ALA A 82 8.88 -18.58 -14.47
CA ALA A 82 9.95 -18.89 -15.41
C ALA A 82 9.48 -19.68 -16.63
N ALA A 83 8.38 -20.36 -16.51
CA ALA A 83 7.70 -21.01 -17.60
C ALA A 83 6.26 -20.48 -17.70
N TRP A 84 5.93 -19.86 -18.80
CA TRP A 84 4.57 -19.56 -19.17
C TRP A 84 3.85 -20.88 -19.40
N ALA A 85 2.97 -21.23 -18.50
CA ALA A 85 2.04 -22.30 -18.77
C ALA A 85 0.87 -21.72 -19.59
N ASP A 86 0.64 -22.23 -20.78
CA ASP A 86 -0.52 -21.89 -21.61
C ASP A 86 -1.84 -22.36 -20.97
N THR A 87 -1.77 -22.88 -19.76
CA THR A 87 -2.90 -23.44 -19.05
C THR A 87 -2.79 -23.22 -17.55
N PHE A 88 -3.92 -23.12 -16.89
CA PHE A 88 -3.97 -23.06 -15.44
C PHE A 88 -3.65 -24.41 -14.79
N ARG A 89 -2.88 -24.40 -13.72
CA ARG A 89 -2.65 -25.59 -12.91
C ARG A 89 -3.96 -25.99 -12.20
N ILE A 90 -4.46 -27.18 -12.45
CA ILE A 90 -5.66 -27.70 -11.79
C ILE A 90 -5.31 -28.11 -10.37
N SER A 91 -6.01 -27.54 -9.39
CA SER A 91 -5.92 -27.96 -7.98
C SER A 91 -6.95 -29.03 -7.68
N PRO A 92 -6.63 -30.04 -6.85
CA PRO A 92 -7.61 -31.04 -6.42
C PRO A 92 -8.74 -30.42 -5.57
N TYR A 93 -8.47 -29.31 -4.87
CA TYR A 93 -9.45 -28.62 -4.05
C TYR A 93 -10.16 -27.54 -4.86
N ARG A 94 -11.47 -27.50 -4.79
CA ARG A 94 -12.30 -26.50 -5.46
C ARG A 94 -12.70 -25.35 -4.54
N GLY A 95 -12.80 -25.63 -3.24
CA GLY A 95 -13.23 -24.64 -2.26
C GLY A 95 -12.29 -24.50 -1.07
N TYR A 96 -12.49 -23.45 -0.33
CA TYR A 96 -11.92 -23.23 0.98
C TYR A 96 -12.91 -22.50 1.88
N ALA A 97 -12.79 -22.70 3.18
CA ALA A 97 -13.45 -21.90 4.20
C ALA A 97 -12.50 -21.71 5.38
N SER A 98 -12.56 -20.56 6.00
CA SER A 98 -11.83 -20.26 7.23
C SER A 98 -12.67 -19.40 8.16
N ALA A 99 -12.50 -19.62 9.46
CA ALA A 99 -13.12 -18.82 10.50
C ALA A 99 -12.14 -18.65 11.65
N ALA A 100 -12.09 -17.47 12.21
CA ALA A 100 -11.20 -17.11 13.31
C ALA A 100 -11.84 -16.10 14.24
N TYR A 101 -11.48 -16.17 15.50
CA TYR A 101 -11.94 -15.30 16.56
C TYR A 101 -10.82 -15.05 17.57
N PHE A 102 -10.87 -13.89 18.20
CA PHE A 102 -10.04 -13.55 19.36
C PHE A 102 -10.84 -12.64 20.32
N PRO A 103 -10.68 -12.79 21.64
CA PRO A 103 -11.30 -11.89 22.62
C PRO A 103 -11.03 -10.43 22.33
N ALA A 104 -11.93 -9.53 22.74
CA ALA A 104 -12.06 -8.15 22.31
C ALA A 104 -12.64 -7.99 20.89
N LEU A 105 -13.46 -8.97 20.46
CA LEU A 105 -14.26 -8.93 19.24
C LEU A 105 -13.46 -8.74 17.94
N ASN A 106 -12.33 -9.43 17.80
CA ASN A 106 -11.72 -9.61 16.49
C ASN A 106 -12.28 -10.90 15.88
N ILE A 107 -12.90 -10.78 14.73
CA ILE A 107 -13.55 -11.89 14.01
C ILE A 107 -13.13 -11.80 12.55
N ALA A 108 -12.77 -12.93 11.97
CA ALA A 108 -12.58 -13.04 10.54
C ALA A 108 -13.19 -14.33 10.01
N ALA A 109 -13.85 -14.26 8.87
CA ALA A 109 -14.36 -15.40 8.15
C ALA A 109 -14.13 -15.22 6.65
N SER A 110 -13.73 -16.27 5.96
CA SER A 110 -13.63 -16.22 4.51
C SER A 110 -14.01 -17.57 3.89
N ALA A 111 -14.61 -17.53 2.72
CA ALA A 111 -14.90 -18.71 1.93
C ALA A 111 -14.77 -18.40 0.45
N GLY A 112 -14.42 -19.40 -0.35
CA GLY A 112 -14.37 -19.25 -1.79
C GLY A 112 -14.53 -20.59 -2.50
N TYR A 113 -15.04 -20.51 -3.71
CA TYR A 113 -15.30 -21.70 -4.51
C TYR A 113 -14.99 -21.47 -5.99
N ARG A 114 -14.31 -22.41 -6.62
CA ARG A 114 -14.09 -22.46 -8.06
C ARG A 114 -15.27 -23.14 -8.75
N ILE A 115 -16.10 -22.34 -9.38
CA ILE A 115 -17.26 -22.80 -10.16
C ILE A 115 -16.77 -23.55 -11.39
N ILE A 116 -15.82 -22.96 -12.13
CA ILE A 116 -15.14 -23.58 -13.26
C ILE A 116 -13.66 -23.75 -12.94
N ASN A 117 -13.16 -24.96 -13.05
CA ASN A 117 -11.75 -25.29 -12.77
C ASN A 117 -11.20 -26.15 -13.91
N LYS A 118 -11.05 -25.54 -15.08
CA LYS A 118 -10.48 -26.17 -16.29
C LYS A 118 -9.10 -25.59 -16.58
N ALA A 119 -8.31 -26.27 -17.38
CA ALA A 119 -6.97 -25.83 -17.74
C ALA A 119 -6.95 -24.47 -18.45
N ASN A 120 -7.95 -24.18 -19.26
CA ASN A 120 -8.06 -22.94 -20.04
C ASN A 120 -9.05 -21.93 -19.46
N THR A 121 -9.87 -22.31 -18.48
CA THR A 121 -10.90 -21.43 -17.91
C THR A 121 -10.98 -21.61 -16.42
N ARG A 122 -10.94 -20.52 -15.69
CA ARG A 122 -11.21 -20.45 -14.25
C ARG A 122 -12.27 -19.40 -13.98
N LEU A 123 -13.30 -19.81 -13.28
CA LEU A 123 -14.30 -18.91 -12.72
C LEU A 123 -14.48 -19.27 -11.26
N GLY A 124 -14.42 -18.31 -10.39
CA GLY A 124 -14.65 -18.51 -8.98
C GLY A 124 -15.29 -17.30 -8.33
N ALA A 125 -15.83 -17.54 -7.13
CA ALA A 125 -16.38 -16.52 -6.29
C ALA A 125 -15.85 -16.69 -4.86
N TRP A 126 -15.83 -15.61 -4.10
CA TRP A 126 -15.38 -15.59 -2.71
C TRP A 126 -16.17 -14.58 -1.90
N LEU A 127 -16.16 -14.79 -0.60
CA LEU A 127 -16.67 -13.85 0.39
C LEU A 127 -15.69 -13.74 1.56
N GLN A 128 -15.66 -12.59 2.21
CA GLN A 128 -14.82 -12.31 3.36
C GLN A 128 -15.56 -11.37 4.31
N TYR A 129 -15.41 -11.63 5.59
CA TYR A 129 -15.87 -10.76 6.66
C TYR A 129 -14.73 -10.55 7.65
N ASP A 130 -14.50 -9.29 8.02
CA ASP A 130 -13.54 -8.87 9.04
C ASP A 130 -14.23 -7.92 10.00
N GLY A 131 -14.10 -8.17 11.29
CA GLY A 131 -14.69 -7.35 12.35
C GLY A 131 -13.72 -7.11 13.49
N SER A 132 -13.69 -5.90 14.00
CA SER A 132 -12.94 -5.52 15.19
C SER A 132 -13.71 -4.53 16.06
N SER A 133 -13.51 -4.61 17.37
CA SER A 133 -14.05 -3.65 18.32
C SER A 133 -13.10 -3.51 19.50
N TYR A 134 -12.73 -2.29 19.85
CA TYR A 134 -11.88 -2.01 21.00
C TYR A 134 -12.17 -0.65 21.62
N HIS A 135 -11.68 -0.43 22.83
CA HIS A 135 -11.88 0.81 23.57
C HIS A 135 -10.62 1.66 23.55
N GLN A 136 -10.80 2.97 23.34
CA GLN A 136 -9.75 3.96 23.57
C GLN A 136 -10.24 5.02 24.56
N PRO A 137 -9.33 5.60 25.36
CA PRO A 137 -9.70 6.69 26.26
C PRO A 137 -9.96 7.98 25.48
N THR A 138 -10.90 8.78 25.96
CA THR A 138 -11.30 10.06 25.34
C THR A 138 -10.21 11.11 25.36
N TRP A 139 -9.27 11.08 26.31
CA TRP A 139 -8.11 11.98 26.31
C TRP A 139 -7.20 11.85 25.09
N ALA A 140 -7.30 10.74 24.38
CA ALA A 140 -6.59 10.60 23.09
C ALA A 140 -7.12 11.55 22.03
N MET A 141 -8.35 12.03 22.19
CA MET A 141 -9.01 12.98 21.32
C MET A 141 -8.69 14.41 21.76
N VAL A 142 -8.47 15.30 20.82
CA VAL A 142 -8.16 16.70 21.11
C VAL A 142 -9.46 17.47 21.39
N ARG A 143 -10.15 17.10 22.47
CA ARG A 143 -11.30 17.86 22.97
C ARG A 143 -11.02 18.25 24.42
N PRO A 144 -10.91 19.56 24.72
CA PRO A 144 -10.60 20.01 26.08
C PRO A 144 -11.67 19.75 27.14
N ALA A 145 -12.86 19.35 26.77
CA ALA A 145 -14.01 19.25 27.66
C ALA A 145 -14.50 17.82 27.97
N ALA A 146 -13.78 16.79 27.52
CA ALA A 146 -14.18 15.42 27.85
C ALA A 146 -13.59 14.99 29.20
N PRO A 147 -14.38 14.41 30.13
CA PRO A 147 -13.84 13.85 31.37
C PRO A 147 -12.77 12.80 31.08
N GLU A 148 -11.66 12.83 31.81
CA GLU A 148 -10.50 11.94 31.61
C GLU A 148 -10.79 10.44 31.69
N GLU A 149 -11.94 10.05 32.24
CA GLU A 149 -12.31 8.66 32.52
C GLU A 149 -13.25 8.00 31.48
N GLU A 150 -13.74 8.74 30.49
CA GLU A 150 -14.60 8.15 29.47
C GLU A 150 -13.80 7.37 28.43
N ASN A 151 -14.26 6.17 28.12
CA ASN A 151 -13.76 5.37 27.00
C ASN A 151 -14.77 5.41 25.85
N VAL A 152 -14.27 5.57 24.63
CA VAL A 152 -15.06 5.40 23.41
C VAL A 152 -14.73 4.06 22.76
N THR A 153 -15.75 3.46 22.16
CA THR A 153 -15.59 2.19 21.44
C THR A 153 -15.36 2.46 19.95
N LEU A 154 -14.25 1.98 19.43
CA LEU A 154 -13.96 1.95 18.00
C LEU A 154 -14.38 0.60 17.44
N LYS A 155 -15.34 0.60 16.53
CA LYS A 155 -15.85 -0.58 15.82
C LYS A 155 -15.51 -0.46 14.36
N ARG A 156 -15.15 -1.56 13.75
CA ARG A 156 -14.99 -1.66 12.29
C ARG A 156 -15.43 -3.04 11.84
N HIS A 157 -16.33 -3.10 10.88
CA HIS A 157 -16.84 -4.31 10.27
C HIS A 157 -16.78 -4.15 8.76
N THR A 158 -16.22 -5.11 8.08
CA THR A 158 -16.09 -5.09 6.63
C THR A 158 -16.54 -6.42 6.05
N PHE A 159 -17.48 -6.37 5.14
CA PHE A 159 -17.92 -7.49 4.34
C PHE A 159 -17.53 -7.27 2.90
N SER A 160 -16.92 -8.28 2.28
CA SER A 160 -16.53 -8.24 0.87
C SER A 160 -17.00 -9.50 0.16
N VAL A 161 -17.47 -9.33 -1.06
CA VAL A 161 -17.78 -10.44 -1.99
C VAL A 161 -17.13 -10.13 -3.33
N GLY A 162 -16.66 -11.16 -4.01
CA GLY A 162 -16.06 -10.98 -5.32
C GLY A 162 -16.15 -12.23 -6.18
N ALA A 163 -15.96 -12.00 -7.46
CA ALA A 163 -15.88 -13.04 -8.48
C ALA A 163 -14.71 -12.73 -9.41
N TYR A 164 -14.08 -13.77 -9.91
CA TYR A 164 -13.00 -13.65 -10.88
C TYR A 164 -13.17 -14.63 -12.02
N LEU A 165 -12.76 -14.20 -13.21
CA LEU A 165 -12.68 -15.00 -14.43
C LEU A 165 -11.25 -14.94 -14.96
N GLY A 166 -10.69 -16.09 -15.33
CA GLY A 166 -9.46 -16.18 -16.10
C GLY A 166 -9.69 -17.10 -17.29
N GLN A 167 -9.39 -16.63 -18.48
CA GLN A 167 -9.58 -17.37 -19.73
C GLN A 167 -8.32 -17.32 -20.57
N TYR A 168 -7.73 -18.48 -20.86
CA TYR A 168 -6.69 -18.59 -21.87
C TYR A 168 -7.31 -18.64 -23.27
N LEU A 169 -6.83 -17.78 -24.15
CA LEU A 169 -7.28 -17.62 -25.53
C LEU A 169 -6.25 -18.15 -26.54
N GLY A 170 -5.37 -19.04 -26.10
CA GLY A 170 -4.28 -19.58 -26.90
C GLY A 170 -3.27 -18.50 -27.31
N LEU A 171 -3.02 -18.34 -28.59
CA LEU A 171 -2.09 -17.32 -29.12
C LEU A 171 -2.53 -15.87 -28.81
N TYR A 172 -3.80 -15.67 -28.50
CA TYR A 172 -4.34 -14.36 -28.12
C TYR A 172 -4.12 -14.01 -26.64
N GLY A 173 -3.46 -14.90 -25.87
CA GLY A 173 -3.06 -14.63 -24.51
C GLY A 173 -4.11 -14.93 -23.45
N ILE A 174 -4.19 -14.12 -22.41
CA ILE A 174 -5.07 -14.31 -21.25
C ILE A 174 -6.01 -13.12 -21.11
N LEU A 175 -7.29 -13.40 -20.96
CA LEU A 175 -8.31 -12.47 -20.49
C LEU A 175 -8.57 -12.74 -19.00
N THR A 176 -8.51 -11.72 -18.16
CA THR A 176 -8.91 -11.77 -16.75
C THR A 176 -9.99 -10.74 -16.48
N ALA A 177 -10.94 -11.08 -15.63
CA ALA A 177 -11.94 -10.15 -15.13
C ALA A 177 -12.14 -10.38 -13.64
N ASP A 178 -12.16 -9.31 -12.87
CA ASP A 178 -12.36 -9.30 -11.43
C ASP A 178 -13.48 -8.33 -11.08
N ALA A 179 -14.46 -8.79 -10.30
CA ALA A 179 -15.52 -7.97 -9.75
C ALA A 179 -15.51 -8.10 -8.23
N ARG A 180 -15.62 -6.97 -7.52
CA ARG A 180 -15.64 -6.92 -6.06
C ARG A 180 -16.67 -5.91 -5.58
N TYR A 181 -17.37 -6.27 -4.54
CA TYR A 181 -18.20 -5.36 -3.74
C TYR A 181 -17.78 -5.46 -2.28
N THR A 182 -17.64 -4.32 -1.63
CA THR A 182 -17.27 -4.21 -0.21
C THR A 182 -18.21 -3.25 0.47
N MET A 183 -18.72 -3.63 1.62
CA MET A 183 -19.47 -2.78 2.54
C MET A 183 -18.76 -2.78 3.88
N GLY A 184 -18.49 -1.60 4.41
CA GLY A 184 -17.82 -1.40 5.70
C GLY A 184 -18.64 -0.47 6.60
N THR A 185 -18.73 -0.82 7.88
CA THR A 185 -19.25 0.07 8.93
C THR A 185 -18.14 0.36 9.92
N PHE A 186 -18.02 1.58 10.37
CA PHE A 186 -17.04 1.99 11.35
C PHE A 186 -17.56 3.13 12.21
N SER A 187 -17.15 3.16 13.48
CA SER A 187 -17.50 4.24 14.39
C SER A 187 -16.60 5.44 14.22
N GLN A 188 -17.17 6.65 14.26
CA GLN A 188 -16.46 7.93 14.23
C GLN A 188 -16.72 8.74 15.51
N PRO A 189 -16.20 8.33 16.67
CA PRO A 189 -16.48 8.96 17.95
C PRO A 189 -15.93 10.39 18.07
N MET A 190 -15.02 10.80 17.17
CA MET A 190 -14.51 12.18 17.08
C MET A 190 -15.58 13.14 16.57
N VAL A 191 -16.50 12.67 15.75
CA VAL A 191 -17.61 13.46 15.23
C VAL A 191 -18.71 13.58 16.29
N GLN A 192 -19.16 12.45 16.79
CA GLN A 192 -20.17 12.35 17.84
C GLN A 192 -20.05 10.99 18.52
N LYS A 193 -20.28 10.93 19.86
CA LYS A 193 -20.38 9.66 20.58
C LYS A 193 -21.48 8.82 19.91
N ASP A 194 -21.17 7.55 19.62
CA ASP A 194 -22.05 6.59 18.94
C ASP A 194 -22.42 6.92 17.47
N TYR A 195 -21.65 7.78 16.80
CA TYR A 195 -21.82 7.99 15.37
C TYR A 195 -21.10 6.87 14.58
N ASP A 196 -21.89 6.09 13.87
CA ASP A 196 -21.42 5.05 12.96
C ASP A 196 -21.61 5.46 11.50
N GLN A 197 -20.59 5.31 10.70
CA GLN A 197 -20.59 5.58 9.27
C GLN A 197 -20.50 4.27 8.48
N THR A 198 -21.18 4.22 7.35
CA THR A 198 -21.10 3.11 6.40
C THR A 198 -20.41 3.58 5.12
N VAL A 199 -19.54 2.74 4.60
CA VAL A 199 -18.89 2.95 3.31
C VAL A 199 -19.19 1.77 2.39
N THR A 200 -19.33 2.06 1.11
CA THR A 200 -19.49 1.06 0.06
C THR A 200 -18.41 1.24 -0.99
N ALA A 201 -17.86 0.14 -1.47
CA ALA A 201 -16.94 0.12 -2.59
C ALA A 201 -17.34 -0.97 -3.57
N ALA A 202 -17.34 -0.66 -4.85
CA ALA A 202 -17.56 -1.61 -5.92
C ALA A 202 -16.47 -1.45 -6.97
N SER A 203 -15.92 -2.53 -7.46
CA SER A 203 -14.91 -2.50 -8.52
C SER A 203 -15.16 -3.58 -9.54
N LEU A 204 -14.92 -3.25 -10.81
CA LEU A 204 -14.87 -4.19 -11.91
C LEU A 204 -13.61 -3.86 -12.73
N ALA A 205 -12.76 -4.85 -12.92
CA ALA A 205 -11.56 -4.73 -13.74
C ALA A 205 -11.52 -5.84 -14.77
N VAL A 206 -11.12 -5.49 -15.99
CA VAL A 206 -10.89 -6.44 -17.08
C VAL A 206 -9.50 -6.16 -17.66
N ASP A 207 -8.70 -7.19 -17.75
CA ASP A 207 -7.35 -7.14 -18.34
C ASP A 207 -7.22 -8.20 -19.41
N TRP A 208 -6.64 -7.81 -20.52
CA TRP A 208 -6.29 -8.71 -21.61
C TRP A 208 -4.81 -8.54 -21.96
N THR A 209 -4.03 -9.59 -21.80
CA THR A 209 -2.58 -9.60 -22.01
C THR A 209 -2.24 -10.65 -23.06
N ASP A 210 -1.35 -10.31 -23.98
CA ASP A 210 -0.89 -11.23 -25.03
C ASP A 210 -0.14 -12.45 -24.48
N SER A 211 0.06 -13.45 -25.36
CA SER A 211 0.92 -14.59 -25.08
C SER A 211 2.39 -14.17 -25.18
N PRO A 212 3.28 -14.54 -24.22
CA PRO A 212 4.71 -14.26 -24.29
C PRO A 212 5.42 -14.87 -25.49
N ALA A 213 4.81 -15.84 -26.16
CA ALA A 213 5.33 -16.42 -27.38
C ALA A 213 5.30 -15.44 -28.58
N ASN A 214 4.51 -14.39 -28.49
CA ASN A 214 4.34 -13.43 -29.57
C ASN A 214 5.51 -12.44 -29.66
N ARG A 215 5.92 -12.08 -30.87
CA ARG A 215 6.89 -11.00 -31.11
C ARG A 215 6.28 -9.61 -30.87
N TRP A 216 5.01 -9.46 -31.19
CA TRP A 216 4.23 -8.31 -30.84
C TRP A 216 3.65 -8.53 -29.45
N THR A 217 3.85 -7.60 -28.56
CA THR A 217 3.33 -7.62 -27.21
C THR A 217 2.25 -6.56 -27.07
N TRP A 218 1.15 -6.92 -26.45
CA TRP A 218 0.07 -5.97 -26.20
C TRP A 218 -0.62 -6.29 -24.88
N ARG A 219 -1.09 -5.26 -24.26
CA ARG A 219 -1.91 -5.33 -23.05
C ARG A 219 -2.98 -4.27 -23.15
N ALA A 220 -4.20 -4.63 -22.81
CA ALA A 220 -5.31 -3.71 -22.66
C ALA A 220 -6.03 -4.00 -21.35
N GLY A 221 -6.39 -2.97 -20.61
CA GLY A 221 -7.13 -3.09 -19.37
C GLY A 221 -8.06 -1.92 -19.16
N ALA A 222 -9.18 -2.19 -18.52
CA ALA A 222 -10.13 -1.17 -18.10
C ALA A 222 -10.64 -1.51 -16.71
N SER A 223 -10.86 -0.51 -15.89
CA SER A 223 -11.54 -0.67 -14.61
C SER A 223 -12.53 0.47 -14.35
N ILE A 224 -13.57 0.14 -13.61
CA ILE A 224 -14.49 1.07 -13.00
C ILE A 224 -14.52 0.77 -11.50
N ASP A 225 -14.35 1.80 -10.70
CA ASP A 225 -14.37 1.72 -9.26
C ASP A 225 -15.34 2.76 -8.72
N HIS A 226 -16.16 2.36 -7.79
CA HIS A 226 -17.03 3.25 -7.03
C HIS A 226 -16.71 3.12 -5.55
N PHE A 227 -16.61 4.24 -4.85
CA PHE A 227 -16.44 4.31 -3.40
C PHE A 227 -17.30 5.44 -2.84
N GLY A 228 -18.02 5.21 -1.77
CA GLY A 228 -18.89 6.25 -1.20
C GLY A 228 -19.23 6.03 0.26
N PHE A 229 -19.55 7.14 0.91
CA PHE A 229 -20.11 7.18 2.26
C PHE A 229 -21.63 7.22 2.18
N ASP A 230 -22.31 6.56 3.12
CA ASP A 230 -23.77 6.47 3.15
C ASP A 230 -24.41 7.70 3.80
N LYS A 231 -23.74 8.31 4.78
CA LYS A 231 -24.28 9.42 5.57
C LYS A 231 -23.43 10.67 5.45
N SER A 232 -24.09 11.82 5.56
CA SER A 232 -23.42 13.09 5.81
C SER A 232 -22.67 13.06 7.14
N THR A 233 -21.48 13.67 7.17
CA THR A 233 -20.67 13.75 8.39
C THR A 233 -20.89 15.10 9.04
N PRO A 234 -21.32 15.17 10.33
CA PRO A 234 -21.38 16.41 11.06
C PRO A 234 -19.98 17.03 11.21
N VAL A 235 -19.81 18.25 10.73
CA VAL A 235 -18.56 19.02 10.85
C VAL A 235 -18.90 20.36 11.48
N LEU A 236 -18.55 20.55 12.75
CA LEU A 236 -18.92 21.75 13.51
C LEU A 236 -20.44 22.02 13.47
N ALA A 237 -20.86 23.17 12.93
CA ALA A 237 -22.27 23.55 12.81
C ALA A 237 -22.94 23.11 11.49
N VAL A 238 -22.19 22.47 10.59
CA VAL A 238 -22.64 22.11 9.24
C VAL A 238 -22.51 20.61 9.02
N ASN A 239 -23.47 20.01 8.33
CA ASN A 239 -23.36 18.63 7.87
C ASN A 239 -22.64 18.61 6.52
N ALA A 240 -21.43 18.03 6.48
CA ALA A 240 -20.76 17.71 5.24
C ALA A 240 -21.54 16.61 4.49
N PRO A 241 -21.89 16.80 3.22
CA PRO A 241 -22.68 15.83 2.47
C PRO A 241 -21.94 14.49 2.35
N ALA A 242 -22.70 13.42 2.17
CA ALA A 242 -22.12 12.12 1.86
C ALA A 242 -21.38 12.17 0.53
N VAL A 243 -20.07 11.91 0.57
CA VAL A 243 -19.20 11.98 -0.61
C VAL A 243 -19.11 10.61 -1.25
N GLY A 244 -19.18 10.60 -2.59
CA GLY A 244 -18.93 9.42 -3.39
C GLY A 244 -17.95 9.74 -4.53
N GLU A 245 -17.11 8.78 -4.83
CA GLU A 245 -16.15 8.79 -5.93
C GLU A 245 -16.52 7.71 -6.94
N THR A 246 -16.56 8.05 -8.22
CA THR A 246 -16.56 7.07 -9.31
C THR A 246 -15.32 7.31 -10.16
N ALA A 247 -14.54 6.27 -10.35
CA ALA A 247 -13.32 6.34 -11.12
C ALA A 247 -13.32 5.34 -12.27
N PHE A 248 -12.81 5.78 -13.41
CA PHE A 248 -12.57 4.97 -14.59
C PHE A 248 -11.08 4.97 -14.88
N ALA A 249 -10.51 3.81 -15.15
CA ALA A 249 -9.14 3.73 -15.59
C ALA A 249 -9.02 2.83 -16.82
N PHE A 250 -8.21 3.29 -17.77
CA PHE A 250 -7.83 2.55 -18.97
C PHE A 250 -6.32 2.46 -19.00
N ARG A 251 -5.80 1.32 -19.43
CA ARG A 251 -4.37 1.09 -19.63
C ARG A 251 -4.16 0.28 -20.89
N GLY A 252 -3.18 0.67 -21.64
CA GLY A 252 -2.79 -0.02 -22.87
C GLY A 252 -1.28 -0.02 -23.01
N SER A 253 -0.76 -1.07 -23.60
CA SER A 253 0.62 -1.17 -24.02
C SER A 253 0.67 -1.91 -25.34
N LEU A 254 1.39 -1.35 -26.30
CA LEU A 254 1.65 -2.00 -27.58
C LEU A 254 3.15 -1.95 -27.84
N GLY A 255 3.76 -3.08 -28.09
CA GLY A 255 5.19 -3.16 -28.27
C GLY A 255 5.63 -4.27 -29.21
N ARG A 256 6.92 -4.32 -29.44
CA ARG A 256 7.56 -5.38 -30.21
C ARG A 256 8.86 -5.80 -29.54
N ARG A 257 9.06 -7.10 -29.45
CA ARG A 257 10.25 -7.71 -28.83
C ARG A 257 11.15 -8.33 -29.90
N TRP A 258 12.43 -8.09 -29.77
CA TRP A 258 13.52 -8.77 -30.47
C TRP A 258 14.39 -9.48 -29.44
N SER A 259 15.39 -10.21 -29.88
CA SER A 259 16.22 -11.01 -28.98
C SER A 259 16.85 -10.24 -27.81
N ARG A 260 17.27 -8.99 -28.02
CA ARG A 260 17.95 -8.15 -27.01
C ARG A 260 17.29 -6.81 -26.75
N HIS A 261 16.28 -6.47 -27.53
CA HIS A 261 15.63 -5.17 -27.53
C HIS A 261 14.12 -5.35 -27.51
N ALA A 262 13.43 -4.48 -26.83
CA ALA A 262 12.00 -4.32 -26.99
C ALA A 262 11.66 -2.83 -26.96
N TRP A 263 10.66 -2.44 -27.72
CA TRP A 263 10.03 -1.16 -27.57
C TRP A 263 8.54 -1.34 -27.26
N ALA A 264 7.97 -0.43 -26.54
CA ALA A 264 6.54 -0.39 -26.29
C ALA A 264 6.06 1.07 -26.20
N LEU A 265 4.81 1.29 -26.52
CA LEU A 265 4.09 2.52 -26.19
C LEU A 265 3.11 2.18 -25.08
N ASP A 266 3.35 2.72 -23.90
CA ASP A 266 2.47 2.59 -22.75
C ASP A 266 1.58 3.83 -22.67
N ALA A 267 0.27 3.61 -22.58
CA ALA A 267 -0.72 4.67 -22.42
C ALA A 267 -1.69 4.31 -21.30
N SER A 268 -2.04 5.27 -20.47
CA SER A 268 -3.07 5.12 -19.46
C SER A 268 -3.89 6.40 -19.33
N ALA A 269 -5.16 6.24 -18.98
CA ALA A 269 -6.05 7.35 -18.67
C ALA A 269 -6.84 6.96 -17.41
N SER A 270 -6.87 7.83 -16.44
CA SER A 270 -7.65 7.67 -15.21
C SER A 270 -8.50 8.92 -15.02
N PHE A 271 -9.77 8.72 -14.76
CA PHE A 271 -10.74 9.78 -14.50
C PHE A 271 -11.41 9.50 -13.16
N GLN A 272 -11.56 10.53 -12.36
CA GLN A 272 -12.15 10.52 -11.03
C GLN A 272 -13.25 11.57 -10.97
N HIS A 273 -14.46 11.15 -10.67
CA HIS A 273 -15.60 12.03 -10.45
C HIS A 273 -16.05 11.94 -9.00
N LEU A 274 -16.09 13.07 -8.31
CA LEU A 274 -16.57 13.24 -6.96
C LEU A 274 -17.94 13.92 -7.02
N ASN A 275 -18.97 13.31 -6.42
CA ASN A 275 -20.35 13.85 -6.46
C ASN A 275 -20.50 15.11 -5.59
N HIS A 276 -19.76 15.20 -4.49
CA HIS A 276 -19.70 16.35 -3.60
C HIS A 276 -18.26 16.67 -3.25
N THR A 277 -18.00 17.94 -3.04
CA THR A 277 -16.69 18.44 -2.62
C THR A 277 -16.85 19.43 -1.49
N GLY A 278 -15.76 19.85 -0.89
CA GLY A 278 -15.75 20.91 0.09
C GLY A 278 -14.36 21.41 0.36
N ALA A 279 -14.26 22.49 1.08
CA ALA A 279 -13.01 23.07 1.53
C ALA A 279 -13.12 23.45 3.01
N LEU A 280 -12.00 23.40 3.73
CA LEU A 280 -11.90 24.02 5.05
C LEU A 280 -11.54 25.49 4.85
N ALA A 281 -12.36 26.37 5.38
CA ALA A 281 -12.11 27.80 5.40
C ALA A 281 -12.07 28.30 6.85
N PRO A 282 -11.18 29.23 7.17
CA PRO A 282 -11.17 29.83 8.50
C PRO A 282 -12.42 30.67 8.72
N GLU A 283 -13.00 30.58 9.90
CA GLU A 283 -14.17 31.33 10.31
C GLU A 283 -13.96 32.00 11.68
N ILE A 284 -14.47 33.19 11.83
CA ILE A 284 -14.55 33.88 13.12
C ILE A 284 -15.83 33.43 13.80
N LEU A 285 -15.70 32.65 14.86
CA LEU A 285 -16.81 32.27 15.72
C LEU A 285 -16.95 33.29 16.84
N GLY A 286 -17.90 34.18 16.72
CA GLY A 286 -18.24 35.11 17.81
C GLY A 286 -19.15 34.41 18.83
N TYR A 287 -18.71 34.32 20.08
CA TYR A 287 -19.59 33.94 21.20
C TYR A 287 -19.84 35.17 22.09
N GLU A 288 -21.10 35.44 22.36
CA GLU A 288 -21.48 36.40 23.41
C GLU A 288 -21.46 35.67 24.76
N TYR A 289 -20.52 35.99 25.60
CA TYR A 289 -20.51 35.61 27.01
C TYR A 289 -21.01 36.76 27.87
N PRO A 290 -21.53 36.48 29.08
CA PRO A 290 -21.99 37.52 30.02
C PRO A 290 -20.90 38.54 30.39
N GLU A 291 -19.63 38.22 30.21
CA GLU A 291 -18.47 39.05 30.50
C GLU A 291 -17.92 39.82 29.28
N GLY A 292 -18.59 39.74 28.13
CA GLY A 292 -18.20 40.41 26.87
C GLY A 292 -17.99 39.48 25.69
N PRO A 293 -17.94 40.01 24.47
CA PRO A 293 -17.77 39.20 23.27
C PRO A 293 -16.36 38.58 23.23
N VAL A 294 -16.29 37.28 23.23
CA VAL A 294 -15.06 36.52 22.99
C VAL A 294 -15.08 36.02 21.56
N SER A 295 -14.13 36.46 20.73
CA SER A 295 -13.95 35.93 19.40
C SER A 295 -13.14 34.65 19.49
N SER A 296 -13.73 33.53 19.19
CA SER A 296 -12.98 32.30 18.92
C SER A 296 -12.86 32.08 17.42
N PHE A 297 -11.77 31.48 17.02
CA PHE A 297 -11.49 31.22 15.62
C PHE A 297 -11.53 29.73 15.39
N GLY A 298 -12.24 29.33 14.35
CA GLY A 298 -12.41 27.96 13.94
C GLY A 298 -12.21 27.76 12.46
N MET A 299 -12.14 26.51 12.06
CA MET A 299 -12.19 26.12 10.66
C MET A 299 -13.60 25.69 10.33
N ASN A 300 -14.25 26.36 9.40
CA ASN A 300 -15.58 25.99 8.91
C ASN A 300 -15.48 25.17 7.63
N PHE A 301 -16.44 24.28 7.43
CA PHE A 301 -16.59 23.53 6.20
C PHE A 301 -17.46 24.29 5.20
N VAL A 302 -16.91 24.58 4.04
CA VAL A 302 -17.63 25.21 2.93
C VAL A 302 -18.01 24.12 1.92
N PRO A 303 -19.29 23.78 1.77
CA PRO A 303 -19.73 22.82 0.76
C PRO A 303 -19.42 23.33 -0.65
N GLY A 304 -18.96 22.44 -1.51
CA GLY A 304 -18.72 22.69 -2.91
C GLY A 304 -19.56 21.79 -3.82
N ASN A 305 -19.44 22.01 -5.11
CA ASN A 305 -20.09 21.20 -6.14
C ASN A 305 -19.31 19.93 -6.43
N SER A 306 -19.80 19.12 -7.38
CA SER A 306 -19.06 17.98 -7.92
C SER A 306 -17.75 18.42 -8.57
N ALA A 307 -16.74 17.56 -8.52
CA ALA A 307 -15.47 17.77 -9.19
C ALA A 307 -15.06 16.55 -10.00
N THR A 308 -14.40 16.81 -11.14
CA THR A 308 -13.86 15.75 -12.00
C THR A 308 -12.39 16.02 -12.25
N TYR A 309 -11.56 15.02 -12.01
CA TYR A 309 -10.12 15.05 -12.28
C TYR A 309 -9.77 13.96 -13.29
N GLY A 310 -8.82 14.25 -14.16
CA GLY A 310 -8.29 13.30 -15.11
C GLY A 310 -6.76 13.30 -15.11
N LEU A 311 -6.19 12.14 -15.34
CA LEU A 311 -4.76 11.95 -15.57
C LEU A 311 -4.57 11.03 -16.78
N ILE A 312 -4.01 11.57 -17.85
CA ILE A 312 -3.65 10.83 -19.05
C ILE A 312 -2.13 10.77 -19.12
N THR A 313 -1.60 9.58 -19.26
CA THR A 313 -0.15 9.33 -19.37
C THR A 313 0.14 8.63 -20.68
N VAL A 314 1.11 9.11 -21.42
CA VAL A 314 1.61 8.46 -22.64
C VAL A 314 3.13 8.40 -22.57
N ARG A 315 3.69 7.19 -22.63
CA ARG A 315 5.12 6.94 -22.47
C ARG A 315 5.62 5.88 -23.46
N PRO A 316 6.36 6.24 -24.49
CA PRO A 316 7.22 5.28 -25.18
C PRO A 316 8.26 4.69 -24.22
N ARG A 317 8.46 3.39 -24.32
CA ARG A 317 9.41 2.61 -23.52
C ARG A 317 10.35 1.83 -24.43
N TYR A 318 11.59 1.76 -24.01
CA TYR A 318 12.63 0.97 -24.66
C TYR A 318 13.35 0.10 -23.63
N ASP A 319 13.34 -1.18 -23.87
CA ASP A 319 13.99 -2.19 -23.03
C ASP A 319 15.17 -2.80 -23.80
N VAL A 320 16.32 -2.91 -23.16
CA VAL A 320 17.53 -3.50 -23.74
C VAL A 320 18.22 -4.42 -22.74
N THR A 321 18.70 -5.55 -23.24
CA THR A 321 19.52 -6.48 -22.47
C THR A 321 20.77 -6.85 -23.26
N TYR A 322 21.93 -6.45 -22.75
CA TYR A 322 23.21 -6.69 -23.41
C TYR A 322 24.23 -7.23 -22.40
N GLY A 323 24.50 -8.53 -22.46
CA GLY A 323 25.38 -9.20 -21.50
C GLY A 323 24.92 -8.99 -20.07
N ALA A 324 25.75 -8.35 -19.29
CA ALA A 324 25.50 -8.03 -17.89
C ALA A 324 24.57 -6.81 -17.68
N LEU A 325 24.31 -6.03 -18.71
CA LEU A 325 23.52 -4.81 -18.61
C LEU A 325 22.08 -5.05 -19.06
N SER A 326 21.13 -4.67 -18.24
CA SER A 326 19.72 -4.51 -18.64
C SER A 326 19.25 -3.10 -18.31
N ALA A 327 18.52 -2.50 -19.22
CA ALA A 327 17.93 -1.18 -19.02
C ALA A 327 16.52 -1.11 -19.58
N SER A 328 15.64 -0.46 -18.83
CA SER A 328 14.27 -0.11 -19.24
C SER A 328 14.13 1.39 -19.10
N LEU A 329 13.90 2.07 -20.18
CA LEU A 329 13.80 3.54 -20.26
C LEU A 329 12.47 3.93 -20.84
N SER A 330 11.76 4.80 -20.17
CA SER A 330 10.52 5.40 -20.70
C SER A 330 10.47 6.89 -20.40
N ALA A 331 9.98 7.65 -21.34
CA ALA A 331 9.81 9.09 -21.19
C ALA A 331 8.54 9.54 -21.93
N GLY A 332 7.80 10.47 -21.38
CA GLY A 332 6.56 10.93 -21.98
C GLY A 332 5.94 12.07 -21.20
N ALA A 333 4.63 12.16 -21.22
CA ALA A 333 3.88 13.25 -20.63
C ALA A 333 2.73 12.71 -19.77
N ASP A 334 2.50 13.39 -18.66
CA ASP A 334 1.32 13.31 -17.82
C ASP A 334 0.47 14.57 -18.05
N ILE A 335 -0.74 14.40 -18.55
CA ILE A 335 -1.72 15.45 -18.79
C ILE A 335 -2.79 15.35 -17.72
N THR A 336 -2.92 16.36 -16.87
CA THR A 336 -3.99 16.44 -15.87
C THR A 336 -5.08 17.39 -16.30
N THR A 337 -6.32 17.06 -15.96
CA THR A 337 -7.51 17.89 -16.18
C THR A 337 -8.30 18.02 -14.89
N GLY A 338 -9.13 19.04 -14.76
CA GLY A 338 -10.00 19.29 -13.61
C GLY A 338 -9.99 20.74 -13.18
N GLN A 339 -8.97 21.20 -12.47
CA GLN A 339 -8.77 22.62 -12.11
C GLN A 339 -7.94 23.38 -13.18
N GLY A 340 -8.09 23.03 -14.43
CA GLY A 340 -7.26 23.45 -15.55
C GLY A 340 -6.57 22.27 -16.20
N THR A 341 -5.94 22.51 -17.36
CA THR A 341 -5.11 21.51 -18.04
C THR A 341 -3.65 21.81 -17.77
N ASP A 342 -2.92 20.87 -17.21
CA ASP A 342 -1.48 20.99 -16.99
C ASP A 342 -0.77 19.77 -17.56
N VAL A 343 0.33 20.02 -18.27
CA VAL A 343 1.14 18.98 -18.91
C VAL A 343 2.51 18.96 -18.26
N ARG A 344 2.89 17.81 -17.76
CA ARG A 344 4.22 17.63 -17.15
C ARG A 344 4.95 16.44 -17.74
N PHE A 345 6.27 16.55 -17.70
CA PHE A 345 7.16 15.45 -18.08
C PHE A 345 7.01 14.28 -17.11
N SER A 346 6.93 13.08 -17.66
CA SER A 346 6.83 11.82 -16.94
C SER A 346 7.85 10.85 -17.49
N SER A 347 8.64 10.23 -16.62
CA SER A 347 9.71 9.33 -17.06
C SER A 347 9.94 8.23 -16.01
N ARG A 348 10.38 7.09 -16.51
CA ARG A 348 10.91 6.00 -15.68
C ARG A 348 12.15 5.44 -16.35
N ALA A 349 13.17 5.20 -15.55
CA ALA A 349 14.38 4.52 -15.97
C ALA A 349 14.76 3.49 -14.91
N HIS A 350 15.04 2.28 -15.33
CA HIS A 350 15.59 1.23 -14.50
C HIS A 350 16.80 0.66 -15.21
N VAL A 351 17.93 0.67 -14.55
CA VAL A 351 19.18 0.15 -15.09
C VAL A 351 19.75 -0.85 -14.09
N THR A 352 20.06 -2.03 -14.56
CA THR A 352 20.72 -3.05 -13.77
C THR A 352 21.95 -3.53 -14.50
N PHE A 353 23.03 -3.58 -13.81
CA PHE A 353 24.29 -4.16 -14.29
C PHE A 353 24.70 -5.32 -13.40
N ALA A 354 24.74 -6.56 -13.87
CA ALA A 354 24.93 -7.80 -13.15
C ALA A 354 26.06 -8.65 -13.78
N PRO A 355 27.36 -8.38 -13.48
CA PRO A 355 28.50 -9.11 -14.06
C PRO A 355 28.62 -10.57 -13.63
N VAL A 356 28.15 -10.94 -12.47
CA VAL A 356 28.12 -12.33 -11.96
C VAL A 356 26.84 -12.57 -11.13
N ALA A 357 26.51 -13.84 -10.92
CA ALA A 357 25.23 -14.26 -10.32
C ALA A 357 24.93 -13.73 -8.93
N GLN A 358 25.95 -13.35 -8.17
CA GLN A 358 25.78 -13.01 -6.75
C GLN A 358 25.98 -11.52 -6.45
N PHE A 359 26.01 -10.66 -7.45
CA PHE A 359 26.20 -9.22 -7.25
C PHE A 359 25.55 -8.39 -8.35
N ALA A 360 24.76 -7.40 -8.01
CA ALA A 360 24.14 -6.46 -8.94
C ALA A 360 24.20 -5.03 -8.42
N ALA A 361 24.49 -4.08 -9.31
CA ALA A 361 24.19 -2.67 -9.11
C ALA A 361 22.95 -2.31 -9.90
N TRP A 362 22.12 -1.46 -9.34
CA TRP A 362 20.93 -1.00 -10.01
C TRP A 362 20.66 0.48 -9.68
N ALA A 363 19.97 1.13 -10.59
CA ALA A 363 19.52 2.49 -10.41
C ALA A 363 18.10 2.62 -10.98
N ASP A 364 17.26 3.32 -10.24
CA ASP A 364 15.89 3.66 -10.59
C ASP A 364 15.72 5.16 -10.63
N PHE A 365 15.01 5.63 -11.62
CA PHE A 365 14.48 6.98 -11.70
C PHE A 365 13.00 6.92 -12.07
N ALA A 366 12.17 7.63 -11.34
CA ALA A 366 10.76 7.76 -11.65
C ALA A 366 10.28 9.17 -11.38
N THR A 367 9.59 9.77 -12.35
CA THR A 367 8.86 11.02 -12.15
C THR A 367 7.49 10.95 -12.82
N GLY A 368 6.49 11.54 -12.19
CA GLY A 368 5.13 11.55 -12.70
C GLY A 368 4.10 12.02 -11.69
N ARG A 369 2.85 12.04 -12.12
CA ARG A 369 1.71 12.45 -11.33
C ARG A 369 0.87 11.28 -10.86
N VAL A 370 0.19 11.46 -9.72
CA VAL A 370 -0.73 10.50 -9.11
C VAL A 370 -2.00 11.22 -8.71
N LEU A 371 -3.15 10.68 -9.10
CA LEU A 371 -4.45 11.15 -8.61
C LEU A 371 -4.65 10.72 -7.15
N ASN A 372 -5.09 11.65 -6.32
CA ASN A 372 -5.42 11.39 -4.92
C ASN A 372 -6.86 10.87 -4.83
N ARG A 373 -7.02 9.55 -4.84
CA ARG A 373 -8.33 8.91 -4.81
C ARG A 373 -8.91 8.86 -3.41
N LEU A 374 -10.22 9.13 -3.28
CA LEU A 374 -10.95 9.10 -2.01
C LEU A 374 -10.83 7.75 -1.30
N GLN A 375 -10.98 6.65 -2.03
CA GLN A 375 -10.80 5.30 -1.47
C GLN A 375 -9.39 5.11 -0.89
N GLY A 376 -8.35 5.57 -1.60
CA GLY A 376 -6.96 5.48 -1.11
C GLY A 376 -6.73 6.30 0.15
N LEU A 377 -7.33 7.47 0.23
CA LEU A 377 -7.27 8.33 1.42
C LEU A 377 -8.04 7.71 2.61
N PHE A 378 -9.20 7.11 2.35
CA PHE A 378 -9.96 6.38 3.36
C PHE A 378 -9.21 5.14 3.87
N ASP A 379 -8.61 4.38 2.98
CA ASP A 379 -7.80 3.20 3.36
C ASP A 379 -6.61 3.60 4.22
N PHE A 380 -6.09 4.81 4.01
CA PHE A 380 -5.01 5.38 4.81
C PHE A 380 -5.48 5.85 6.19
N ASN A 381 -6.53 6.67 6.27
CA ASN A 381 -7.16 7.14 7.50
C ASN A 381 -8.68 7.22 7.33
N PRO A 382 -9.43 6.23 7.84
CA PRO A 382 -10.89 6.22 7.73
C PRO A 382 -11.58 7.32 8.55
N TYR A 383 -10.86 7.96 9.47
CA TYR A 383 -11.40 8.98 10.38
C TYR A 383 -11.22 10.41 9.86
N GLN A 384 -10.62 10.57 8.68
CA GLN A 384 -10.44 11.87 8.05
C GLN A 384 -11.77 12.49 7.57
N LEU A 385 -11.77 13.80 7.36
CA LEU A 385 -12.82 14.48 6.63
C LEU A 385 -12.86 14.01 5.16
N SER A 386 -13.86 13.23 4.83
CA SER A 386 -14.01 12.60 3.52
C SER A 386 -14.42 13.54 2.39
N CYS A 387 -14.95 14.71 2.74
CA CYS A 387 -15.50 15.68 1.80
C CYS A 387 -14.48 16.63 1.16
N LEU A 388 -13.21 16.56 1.57
CA LEU A 388 -12.17 17.40 1.00
C LEU A 388 -11.64 16.80 -0.31
N THR A 389 -11.35 17.68 -1.25
CA THR A 389 -10.73 17.32 -2.54
C THR A 389 -9.29 17.75 -2.57
N TYR A 390 -8.48 16.96 -3.25
CA TYR A 390 -7.05 17.18 -3.33
C TYR A 390 -6.56 17.14 -4.78
N THR A 391 -5.69 18.09 -5.12
CA THR A 391 -5.01 18.12 -6.40
C THR A 391 -4.12 16.91 -6.60
N PRO A 392 -3.83 16.51 -7.85
CA PRO A 392 -2.89 15.43 -8.11
C PRO A 392 -1.48 15.74 -7.58
N SER A 393 -0.91 14.82 -6.83
CA SER A 393 0.46 14.92 -6.32
C SER A 393 1.47 14.63 -7.44
N THR A 394 2.60 15.32 -7.44
CA THR A 394 3.72 15.03 -8.33
C THR A 394 4.87 14.43 -7.50
N THR A 395 5.46 13.35 -7.99
CA THR A 395 6.59 12.71 -7.32
C THR A 395 7.77 12.54 -8.27
N THR A 396 8.96 12.70 -7.73
CA THR A 396 10.23 12.38 -8.40
C THR A 396 11.08 11.59 -7.42
N ASP A 397 11.49 10.40 -7.82
CA ASP A 397 12.33 9.50 -7.03
C ASP A 397 13.55 9.07 -7.82
N VAL A 398 14.72 9.21 -7.22
CA VAL A 398 16.00 8.72 -7.74
C VAL A 398 16.59 7.80 -6.70
N LYS A 399 16.83 6.56 -7.08
CA LYS A 399 17.31 5.52 -6.17
C LYS A 399 18.40 4.70 -6.82
N ALA A 400 19.44 4.40 -6.07
CA ALA A 400 20.48 3.48 -6.54
C ALA A 400 20.85 2.51 -5.42
N GLY A 401 21.24 1.31 -5.79
CA GLY A 401 21.55 0.29 -4.81
C GLY A 401 22.43 -0.84 -5.33
N LEU A 402 22.85 -1.66 -4.38
CA LEU A 402 23.65 -2.84 -4.57
C LEU A 402 22.90 -4.05 -4.00
N THR A 403 22.97 -5.16 -4.71
CA THR A 403 22.46 -6.46 -4.26
C THR A 403 23.61 -7.45 -4.24
N VAL A 404 23.80 -8.13 -3.13
CA VAL A 404 24.84 -9.12 -2.90
C VAL A 404 24.20 -10.42 -2.44
N GLY A 405 24.51 -11.52 -3.10
CA GLY A 405 23.93 -12.85 -2.86
C GLY A 405 23.00 -13.29 -4.00
N PRO A 406 22.40 -14.52 -3.90
CA PRO A 406 22.42 -15.38 -2.70
C PRO A 406 23.73 -16.16 -2.51
N PHE A 407 24.25 -16.13 -1.29
CA PHE A 407 25.32 -17.03 -0.86
C PHE A 407 24.75 -18.00 0.17
N LYS A 408 24.55 -19.25 -0.18
CA LYS A 408 23.94 -20.26 0.71
C LYS A 408 22.62 -19.77 1.33
N GLY A 409 21.79 -19.11 0.52
CA GLY A 409 20.51 -18.56 0.93
C GLY A 409 20.56 -17.16 1.58
N PHE A 410 21.74 -16.56 1.77
CA PHE A 410 21.90 -15.21 2.30
C PHE A 410 21.95 -14.18 1.17
N SER A 411 21.17 -13.12 1.27
CA SER A 411 21.24 -11.95 0.39
C SER A 411 21.21 -10.65 1.19
N LEU A 412 21.94 -9.65 0.69
CA LEU A 412 22.01 -8.30 1.21
C LEU A 412 21.68 -7.32 0.09
N GLN A 413 20.80 -6.38 0.35
CA GLN A 413 20.53 -5.25 -0.54
C GLN A 413 20.76 -3.96 0.23
N LEU A 414 21.48 -3.02 -0.37
CA LEU A 414 21.73 -1.67 0.14
C LEU A 414 21.26 -0.67 -0.90
N TRP A 415 20.64 0.41 -0.46
CA TRP A 415 20.21 1.48 -1.36
C TRP A 415 20.26 2.84 -0.70
N GLY A 416 20.34 3.85 -1.54
CA GLY A 416 20.13 5.24 -1.18
C GLY A 416 19.43 5.98 -2.31
N GLY A 417 18.75 7.04 -1.98
CA GLY A 417 17.99 7.80 -2.96
C GLY A 417 17.68 9.21 -2.50
N TYR A 418 17.11 9.97 -3.42
CA TYR A 418 16.53 11.28 -3.19
C TYR A 418 15.11 11.30 -3.73
N ASN A 419 14.21 11.80 -2.92
CA ASN A 419 12.81 11.95 -3.27
C ASN A 419 12.40 13.42 -3.21
N LYS A 420 11.55 13.82 -4.15
CA LYS A 420 10.83 15.10 -4.12
C LYS A 420 9.37 14.85 -4.45
N ALA A 421 8.48 15.38 -3.65
CA ALA A 421 7.05 15.33 -3.87
C ALA A 421 6.46 16.74 -3.75
N SER A 422 5.58 17.11 -4.66
CA SER A 422 4.80 18.35 -4.57
C SER A 422 3.32 18.00 -4.44
N ASP A 423 2.60 18.79 -3.65
CA ASP A 423 1.21 18.54 -3.27
C ASP A 423 1.01 17.16 -2.62
N TRP A 424 2.02 16.69 -1.88
CA TRP A 424 1.94 15.42 -1.17
C TRP A 424 1.02 15.55 0.04
N LEU A 425 0.12 14.59 0.19
CA LEU A 425 -0.89 14.64 1.24
C LEU A 425 -0.32 14.14 2.57
N MET A 426 -0.11 15.07 3.50
CA MET A 426 0.33 14.78 4.86
C MET A 426 -0.87 14.77 5.82
N PRO A 427 -0.93 13.82 6.78
CA PRO A 427 -1.96 13.85 7.82
C PRO A 427 -1.86 15.15 8.60
N ALA A 428 -3.01 15.72 8.85
CA ALA A 428 -3.14 16.97 9.58
C ALA A 428 -4.35 16.92 10.51
N LEU A 429 -4.28 17.73 11.56
CA LEU A 429 -5.36 17.96 12.50
C LEU A 429 -5.67 19.45 12.51
N ALA A 430 -6.94 19.81 12.30
CA ALA A 430 -7.45 21.15 12.57
C ALA A 430 -8.59 21.02 13.58
N GLU A 431 -8.41 21.67 14.73
CA GLU A 431 -9.36 21.56 15.86
C GLU A 431 -9.62 20.08 16.26
N SER A 432 -10.77 19.53 15.90
CA SER A 432 -11.16 18.16 16.22
C SER A 432 -11.27 17.25 14.99
N HIS A 433 -10.76 17.67 13.82
CA HIS A 433 -10.96 16.95 12.57
C HIS A 433 -9.62 16.58 11.93
N ASP A 434 -9.44 15.29 11.66
CA ASP A 434 -8.34 14.78 10.85
C ASP A 434 -8.61 15.10 9.38
N PHE A 435 -7.60 15.56 8.67
CA PHE A 435 -7.63 15.82 7.23
C PHE A 435 -6.24 15.66 6.62
N TYR A 436 -6.08 15.96 5.33
CA TYR A 436 -4.77 15.97 4.68
C TYR A 436 -4.39 17.38 4.25
N LEU A 437 -3.15 17.74 4.51
CA LEU A 437 -2.54 18.98 4.08
C LEU A 437 -1.61 18.71 2.89
N PRO A 438 -1.87 19.30 1.70
CA PRO A 438 -0.92 19.26 0.59
C PRO A 438 0.38 19.96 0.99
N THR A 439 1.50 19.29 0.83
CA THR A 439 2.81 19.78 1.29
C THR A 439 3.90 19.39 0.30
N ASP A 440 4.85 20.29 0.09
CA ASP A 440 6.05 20.00 -0.68
C ASP A 440 7.09 19.35 0.21
N LEU A 441 7.56 18.17 -0.18
CA LEU A 441 8.52 17.38 0.55
C LEU A 441 9.72 17.03 -0.32
N SER A 442 10.90 17.04 0.25
CA SER A 442 12.09 16.52 -0.42
C SER A 442 13.11 16.04 0.61
N GLY A 443 13.86 15.01 0.25
CA GLY A 443 14.88 14.50 1.16
C GLY A 443 15.67 13.34 0.61
N ILE A 444 16.80 13.09 1.22
CA ILE A 444 17.63 11.91 1.01
C ILE A 444 17.11 10.80 1.92
N TYR A 445 17.14 9.58 1.44
CA TYR A 445 16.83 8.39 2.20
C TYR A 445 17.79 7.27 1.88
N TYR A 446 17.90 6.30 2.77
CA TYR A 446 18.72 5.12 2.57
C TYR A 446 18.13 3.92 3.32
N GLY A 447 18.49 2.75 2.88
CA GLY A 447 18.00 1.53 3.50
C GLY A 447 18.87 0.32 3.22
N ALA A 448 18.56 -0.73 3.97
CA ALA A 448 19.17 -2.03 3.84
C ALA A 448 18.12 -3.13 4.00
N ARG A 449 18.32 -4.22 3.27
CA ARG A 449 17.52 -5.44 3.42
C ARG A 449 18.46 -6.63 3.50
N ILE A 450 18.22 -7.47 4.49
CA ILE A 450 18.88 -8.77 4.66
C ILE A 450 17.81 -9.84 4.55
N GLN A 451 18.06 -10.85 3.77
CA GLN A 451 17.25 -12.06 3.69
C GLN A 451 18.16 -13.27 3.83
N TRP A 452 17.74 -14.22 4.63
CA TRP A 452 18.46 -15.48 4.78
C TRP A 452 17.47 -16.63 4.86
N GLN A 453 17.67 -17.60 4.01
CA GLN A 453 16.88 -18.82 3.96
C GLN A 453 17.79 -20.02 4.16
N LEU A 454 17.66 -20.67 5.31
CA LEU A 454 18.37 -21.92 5.59
C LEU A 454 17.48 -23.09 5.22
N ARG A 455 17.70 -23.65 4.02
CA ARG A 455 16.85 -24.70 3.45
C ARG A 455 15.36 -24.24 3.51
N ASN A 456 14.45 -25.14 3.87
CA ASN A 456 13.04 -24.81 4.11
C ASN A 456 12.69 -24.69 5.61
N ILE A 457 13.71 -24.63 6.49
CA ILE A 457 13.52 -24.70 7.94
C ILE A 457 13.43 -23.31 8.55
N VAL A 458 14.37 -22.42 8.19
CA VAL A 458 14.44 -21.07 8.77
C VAL A 458 14.47 -20.04 7.64
N GLU A 459 13.65 -19.03 7.77
CA GLU A 459 13.63 -17.86 6.90
C GLU A 459 13.71 -16.60 7.78
N LEU A 460 14.71 -15.78 7.54
CA LEU A 460 14.92 -14.51 8.24
C LEU A 460 14.82 -13.38 7.24
N HIS A 461 14.12 -12.32 7.61
CA HIS A 461 14.17 -11.05 6.89
C HIS A 461 14.38 -9.89 7.87
N LEU A 462 15.18 -8.94 7.45
CA LEU A 462 15.42 -7.69 8.14
C LEU A 462 15.47 -6.59 7.09
N GLN A 463 14.64 -5.57 7.23
CA GLN A 463 14.64 -4.41 6.35
C GLN A 463 14.54 -3.15 7.18
N GLY A 464 15.43 -2.21 6.93
CA GLY A 464 15.39 -0.88 7.52
C GLY A 464 15.47 0.20 6.44
N GLU A 465 14.74 1.28 6.64
CA GLU A 465 14.81 2.46 5.78
C GLU A 465 14.68 3.71 6.64
N GLY A 466 15.41 4.76 6.29
CA GLY A 466 15.35 6.00 7.05
C GLY A 466 15.75 7.22 6.23
N ALA A 467 15.27 8.37 6.69
CA ALA A 467 15.59 9.67 6.15
C ALA A 467 16.28 10.51 7.23
N PRO A 468 17.55 10.94 7.05
CA PRO A 468 18.31 11.69 8.05
C PRO A 468 17.95 13.17 8.13
N SER A 469 17.10 13.68 7.23
CA SER A 469 16.78 15.10 7.13
C SER A 469 16.06 15.64 8.37
N ASP A 470 16.30 16.92 8.67
CA ASP A 470 15.68 17.61 9.79
C ASP A 470 14.17 17.79 9.59
N LEU A 471 13.42 17.59 10.66
CA LEU A 471 11.96 17.75 10.69
C LEU A 471 11.49 19.14 10.26
N ASP A 472 12.30 20.17 10.53
CA ASP A 472 11.96 21.57 10.27
C ASP A 472 12.06 21.96 8.78
N LYS A 473 12.62 21.11 7.93
CA LYS A 473 12.85 21.38 6.50
C LYS A 473 11.93 20.60 5.56
N GLY A 474 10.84 20.00 6.06
CA GLY A 474 9.99 19.14 5.28
C GLY A 474 10.75 17.89 4.85
N TYR A 475 10.73 16.87 5.67
CA TYR A 475 11.43 15.65 5.38
C TYR A 475 10.49 14.63 4.72
N TYR A 476 11.12 13.73 4.08
CA TYR A 476 10.55 12.60 3.46
C TYR A 476 9.85 11.67 4.47
N ALA A 477 8.60 11.47 4.27
CA ALA A 477 7.78 10.61 5.13
C ALA A 477 6.98 9.63 4.29
N TRP A 478 7.68 8.76 3.58
CA TRP A 478 7.05 7.77 2.74
C TRP A 478 6.21 6.74 3.49
N ARG A 479 6.67 6.40 4.69
CA ARG A 479 6.03 5.36 5.46
C ARG A 479 5.58 5.90 6.79
N ASP A 480 4.30 5.85 7.07
CA ASP A 480 3.73 6.24 8.35
C ASP A 480 4.19 7.63 8.83
N HIS A 481 4.64 8.48 7.90
CA HIS A 481 5.27 9.75 8.24
C HIS A 481 6.38 9.57 9.29
N ALA A 482 7.08 8.46 9.20
CA ALA A 482 8.15 8.05 10.10
C ALA A 482 9.52 8.38 9.53
N ARG A 483 10.44 8.82 10.39
CA ARG A 483 11.82 9.04 10.00
C ARG A 483 12.58 7.73 9.79
N TRP A 484 12.29 6.73 10.61
CA TRP A 484 12.88 5.40 10.52
C TRP A 484 11.81 4.33 10.56
N VAL A 485 11.95 3.37 9.67
CA VAL A 485 11.10 2.17 9.62
C VAL A 485 12.00 0.94 9.67
N LEU A 486 11.66 -0.01 10.53
CA LEU A 486 12.34 -1.29 10.64
C LEU A 486 11.30 -2.41 10.61
N ASP A 487 11.51 -3.37 9.72
CA ASP A 487 10.76 -4.61 9.65
C ASP A 487 11.72 -5.79 9.84
N ALA A 488 11.53 -6.59 10.86
CA ALA A 488 12.35 -7.76 11.16
C ALA A 488 11.44 -8.96 11.38
N GLY A 489 11.81 -10.12 10.86
CA GLY A 489 11.04 -11.33 11.10
C GLY A 489 11.82 -12.60 10.87
N VAL A 490 11.41 -13.63 11.61
CA VAL A 490 11.93 -14.99 11.53
C VAL A 490 10.75 -15.94 11.39
N THR A 491 10.80 -16.81 10.40
CA THR A 491 9.85 -17.92 10.26
C THR A 491 10.60 -19.24 10.38
N VAL A 492 10.14 -20.10 11.27
CA VAL A 492 10.72 -21.42 11.51
C VAL A 492 9.71 -22.51 11.16
N ARG A 493 10.15 -23.49 10.41
CA ARG A 493 9.37 -24.70 10.04
C ARG A 493 10.07 -25.94 10.58
N PRO A 494 9.95 -26.22 11.91
CA PRO A 494 10.69 -27.31 12.54
C PRO A 494 10.27 -28.68 12.03
N ILE A 495 9.02 -28.81 11.64
CA ILE A 495 8.43 -30.01 10.99
C ILE A 495 7.54 -29.55 9.83
N LYS A 496 7.34 -30.42 8.84
CA LYS A 496 6.56 -30.10 7.62
C LYS A 496 5.19 -29.45 7.89
N PRO A 497 4.37 -29.90 8.86
CA PRO A 497 3.04 -29.32 9.09
C PRO A 497 3.06 -28.03 9.93
N LEU A 498 4.16 -27.68 10.60
CA LEU A 498 4.23 -26.54 11.52
C LEU A 498 5.07 -25.40 10.95
N SER A 499 4.49 -24.21 10.91
CA SER A 499 5.17 -22.94 10.62
C SER A 499 4.91 -21.97 11.75
N VAL A 500 5.96 -21.37 12.29
CA VAL A 500 5.89 -20.34 13.33
C VAL A 500 6.72 -19.17 12.89
N GLY A 501 6.12 -17.99 12.82
CA GLY A 501 6.75 -16.73 12.46
C GLY A 501 6.65 -15.73 13.61
N ILE A 502 7.72 -14.98 13.83
CA ILE A 502 7.75 -13.82 14.73
C ILE A 502 8.23 -12.65 13.90
N ALA A 503 7.51 -11.53 13.97
CA ALA A 503 7.86 -10.31 13.26
C ALA A 503 7.80 -9.11 14.21
N TYR A 504 8.72 -8.19 14.04
CA TYR A 504 8.76 -6.91 14.75
C TYR A 504 8.77 -5.76 13.76
N ASN A 505 7.78 -4.87 13.88
CA ASN A 505 7.65 -3.68 13.06
C ASN A 505 7.83 -2.44 13.95
N LEU A 506 8.70 -1.54 13.54
CA LEU A 506 9.01 -0.32 14.26
C LEU A 506 8.97 0.88 13.31
N CYS A 507 8.22 1.92 13.69
CA CYS A 507 8.31 3.24 13.05
C CYS A 507 8.65 4.26 14.13
N THR A 508 9.63 5.12 13.88
CA THR A 508 10.08 6.13 14.86
C THR A 508 9.93 7.53 14.33
N GLN A 509 9.81 8.48 15.25
CA GLN A 509 9.73 9.92 14.93
C GLN A 509 8.62 10.21 13.90
N ARG A 510 7.45 9.66 14.13
CA ARG A 510 6.25 9.89 13.33
C ARG A 510 5.63 11.24 13.68
N SER A 511 5.10 11.91 12.67
CA SER A 511 4.49 13.22 12.84
C SER A 511 3.31 13.43 11.89
N ALA A 512 2.45 14.36 12.28
CA ALA A 512 1.39 14.95 11.49
C ALA A 512 1.49 16.46 11.60
N TYR A 513 0.66 17.22 10.89
CA TYR A 513 0.57 18.65 11.06
C TYR A 513 -0.58 19.01 12.01
N LEU A 514 -0.35 19.98 12.87
CA LEU A 514 -1.39 20.71 13.60
C LEU A 514 -1.56 22.07 12.91
N VAL A 515 -2.74 22.30 12.36
CA VAL A 515 -3.09 23.55 11.69
C VAL A 515 -3.87 24.43 12.64
N THR A 516 -3.32 25.60 12.95
CA THR A 516 -3.95 26.62 13.80
C THR A 516 -4.13 27.91 13.02
N PRO A 517 -5.25 28.60 13.15
CA PRO A 517 -5.42 29.92 12.56
C PRO A 517 -4.53 30.93 13.28
N LEU A 518 -3.86 31.78 12.50
CA LEU A 518 -3.09 32.92 13.00
C LEU A 518 -3.87 34.20 12.84
N LEU A 519 -3.86 35.00 13.89
CA LEU A 519 -4.56 36.26 13.99
C LEU A 519 -3.55 37.41 14.09
N ALA A 520 -3.80 38.48 13.34
CA ALA A 520 -3.26 39.78 13.56
C ALA A 520 -4.41 40.78 13.62
N ASP A 521 -4.41 41.63 14.65
CA ASP A 521 -5.41 42.69 14.86
C ASP A 521 -6.86 42.19 14.85
N ASN A 522 -7.14 41.04 15.45
CA ASN A 522 -8.44 40.35 15.44
C ASN A 522 -8.96 39.97 14.05
N GLN A 523 -8.09 39.95 13.05
CA GLN A 523 -8.42 39.47 11.72
C GLN A 523 -7.63 38.20 11.41
N PHE A 524 -8.25 37.27 10.71
CA PHE A 524 -7.55 36.09 10.22
C PHE A 524 -6.56 36.49 9.12
N VAL A 525 -5.29 36.22 9.34
CA VAL A 525 -4.22 36.56 8.39
C VAL A 525 -3.73 35.35 7.62
N THR A 526 -3.59 34.22 8.30
CA THR A 526 -3.10 32.97 7.69
C THR A 526 -3.34 31.79 8.64
N SER A 527 -3.12 30.57 8.16
CA SER A 527 -3.02 29.38 9.00
C SER A 527 -1.55 29.00 9.19
N GLN A 528 -1.17 28.65 10.38
CA GLN A 528 0.15 28.10 10.70
C GLN A 528 0.04 26.58 10.84
N ALA A 529 0.90 25.85 10.14
CA ALA A 529 1.09 24.43 10.34
C ALA A 529 2.31 24.20 11.24
N SER A 530 2.10 23.55 12.37
CA SER A 530 3.16 23.09 13.26
C SER A 530 3.23 21.57 13.28
N MET A 531 4.39 21.03 13.68
CA MET A 531 4.54 19.57 13.73
C MET A 531 3.89 18.99 14.98
N LEU A 532 3.00 18.01 14.79
CA LEU A 532 2.36 17.22 15.84
C LEU A 532 3.04 15.84 15.94
N PRO A 533 3.80 15.54 16.99
CA PRO A 533 4.43 14.23 17.13
C PRO A 533 3.37 13.15 17.41
N LEU A 534 3.37 12.09 16.60
CA LEU A 534 2.50 10.92 16.79
C LEU A 534 3.13 9.82 17.65
N GLY A 535 4.42 9.99 18.00
CA GLY A 535 5.18 9.00 18.75
C GLY A 535 5.67 7.82 17.91
N ASN A 536 6.36 6.91 18.56
CA ASN A 536 6.90 5.71 17.92
C ASN A 536 5.87 4.57 17.94
N THR A 537 5.86 3.75 16.90
CA THR A 537 5.16 2.45 16.92
C THR A 537 6.15 1.33 17.19
N GLY A 538 5.70 0.24 17.76
CA GLY A 538 6.53 -0.95 17.98
C GLY A 538 5.65 -2.15 18.21
N SER A 539 5.40 -2.96 17.16
CA SER A 539 4.53 -4.14 17.21
C SER A 539 5.35 -5.41 17.10
N LEU A 540 5.24 -6.26 18.09
CA LEU A 540 5.73 -7.65 18.04
C LEU A 540 4.56 -8.56 17.69
N ASN A 541 4.70 -9.33 16.61
CA ASN A 541 3.63 -10.14 16.05
C ASN A 541 4.06 -11.61 15.99
N LEU A 542 3.11 -12.51 16.21
CA LEU A 542 3.28 -13.95 16.13
C LEU A 542 2.31 -14.51 15.09
N ASP A 543 2.82 -15.31 14.19
CA ASP A 543 2.05 -16.08 13.21
C ASP A 543 2.39 -17.56 13.40
N ALA A 544 1.40 -18.40 13.67
CA ALA A 544 1.57 -19.82 13.83
C ALA A 544 0.53 -20.56 13.00
N ARG A 545 0.95 -21.61 12.32
CA ARG A 545 0.06 -22.47 11.53
C ARG A 545 0.47 -23.92 11.66
N TYR A 546 -0.51 -24.78 11.93
CA TYR A 546 -0.34 -26.22 11.96
C TYR A 546 -1.31 -26.90 10.99
N ALA A 547 -0.79 -27.61 10.01
CA ALA A 547 -1.57 -28.39 9.05
C ALA A 547 -1.82 -29.78 9.64
N ILE A 548 -3.01 -30.02 10.19
CA ILE A 548 -3.41 -31.32 10.74
C ILE A 548 -3.51 -32.34 9.62
N THR A 549 -4.07 -31.92 8.48
CA THR A 549 -4.09 -32.67 7.22
C THR A 549 -3.78 -31.73 6.06
N PRO A 550 -3.54 -32.23 4.84
CA PRO A 550 -3.40 -31.36 3.66
C PRO A 550 -4.62 -30.45 3.41
N ALA A 551 -5.80 -30.85 3.89
CA ALA A 551 -7.06 -30.14 3.72
C ALA A 551 -7.43 -29.27 4.93
N PHE A 552 -6.97 -29.60 6.14
CA PHE A 552 -7.40 -28.94 7.37
C PHE A 552 -6.20 -28.39 8.16
N SER A 553 -6.26 -27.13 8.56
CA SER A 553 -5.24 -26.47 9.37
C SER A 553 -5.85 -25.57 10.43
N VAL A 554 -5.11 -25.43 11.53
CA VAL A 554 -5.35 -24.44 12.58
C VAL A 554 -4.31 -23.34 12.47
N PHE A 555 -4.66 -22.11 12.85
CA PHE A 555 -3.73 -20.99 12.82
C PHE A 555 -4.00 -20.01 13.95
N ALA A 556 -2.96 -19.26 14.30
CA ALA A 556 -3.03 -18.15 15.24
C ALA A 556 -2.19 -17.00 14.70
N ASN A 557 -2.79 -15.83 14.56
CA ASN A 557 -2.14 -14.58 14.20
C ASN A 557 -2.36 -13.62 15.36
N LEU A 558 -1.32 -13.32 16.11
CA LEU A 558 -1.37 -12.42 17.25
C LEU A 558 -0.51 -11.19 16.96
N GLU A 559 -1.05 -10.03 17.24
CA GLU A 559 -0.41 -8.78 16.97
C GLU A 559 -0.27 -7.94 18.22
N ASN A 560 0.76 -7.08 18.22
CA ASN A 560 1.07 -6.20 19.33
C ASN A 560 1.17 -6.94 20.67
N LEU A 561 1.93 -8.04 20.70
CA LEU A 561 2.17 -8.85 21.90
C LEU A 561 2.77 -8.04 23.08
N LEU A 562 3.39 -6.91 22.78
CA LEU A 562 3.92 -5.98 23.78
C LEU A 562 2.84 -5.11 24.44
N CYS A 563 1.58 -5.25 24.03
CA CYS A 563 0.42 -4.51 24.54
C CYS A 563 0.59 -2.98 24.54
N ARG A 564 1.43 -2.43 23.65
CA ARG A 564 1.69 -1.00 23.56
C ARG A 564 0.55 -0.28 22.83
N ARG A 565 0.37 1.00 23.14
CA ARG A 565 -0.51 1.88 22.40
C ARG A 565 0.32 2.99 21.75
N TRP A 566 -0.02 3.32 20.52
CA TRP A 566 0.55 4.46 19.78
C TRP A 566 -0.57 5.12 18.98
N ARG A 567 -0.37 6.35 18.58
CA ARG A 567 -1.31 7.05 17.71
C ARG A 567 -1.22 6.47 16.30
N LEU A 568 -2.34 6.03 15.75
CA LEU A 568 -2.48 5.65 14.36
C LEU A 568 -2.69 6.89 13.47
N ALA A 569 -3.59 7.76 13.90
CA ALA A 569 -3.86 9.07 13.38
C ALA A 569 -3.81 10.08 14.55
N PRO A 570 -3.87 11.38 14.33
CA PRO A 570 -3.79 12.36 15.41
C PRO A 570 -4.71 12.09 16.61
N GLN A 571 -5.90 11.55 16.37
CA GLN A 571 -6.90 11.30 17.41
C GLN A 571 -7.21 9.81 17.66
N VAL A 572 -6.54 8.90 16.98
CA VAL A 572 -6.82 7.46 17.04
C VAL A 572 -5.65 6.69 17.61
N LEU A 573 -5.91 5.91 18.66
CA LEU A 573 -4.94 4.99 19.24
C LEU A 573 -5.05 3.59 18.64
N SER A 574 -3.91 2.91 18.55
CA SER A 574 -3.88 1.49 18.19
C SER A 574 -4.58 0.62 19.23
N GLN A 575 -5.11 -0.49 18.77
CA GLN A 575 -5.54 -1.57 19.64
C GLN A 575 -4.32 -2.14 20.40
N ARG A 576 -4.50 -2.55 21.63
CA ARG A 576 -3.50 -3.33 22.38
C ARG A 576 -3.34 -4.70 21.72
N MET A 577 -2.79 -5.67 22.43
CA MET A 577 -2.69 -7.04 21.93
C MET A 577 -4.03 -7.51 21.36
N HIS A 578 -4.01 -7.97 20.14
CA HIS A 578 -5.17 -8.48 19.42
C HIS A 578 -4.72 -9.56 18.43
N GLY A 579 -5.66 -10.19 17.77
CA GLY A 579 -5.32 -11.20 16.78
C GLY A 579 -6.50 -12.05 16.36
N LEU A 580 -6.19 -13.21 15.83
CA LEU A 580 -7.15 -14.19 15.34
C LEU A 580 -6.61 -15.60 15.61
N VAL A 581 -7.42 -16.44 16.20
CA VAL A 581 -7.16 -17.88 16.31
C VAL A 581 -8.27 -18.60 15.57
N GLY A 582 -7.92 -19.49 14.66
CA GLY A 582 -8.93 -20.03 13.76
C GLY A 582 -8.55 -21.34 13.08
N VAL A 583 -9.47 -21.74 12.24
CA VAL A 583 -9.39 -22.96 11.44
C VAL A 583 -9.56 -22.64 9.96
N SER A 584 -8.94 -23.44 9.11
CA SER A 584 -9.08 -23.33 7.67
C SER A 584 -9.22 -24.72 7.07
N VAL A 585 -10.19 -24.90 6.19
CA VAL A 585 -10.47 -26.14 5.47
C VAL A 585 -10.46 -25.91 3.96
N LYS A 586 -9.97 -26.91 3.22
CA LYS A 586 -10.01 -26.98 1.76
C LYS A 586 -10.82 -28.21 1.35
N PHE A 587 -11.65 -28.08 0.33
CA PHE A 587 -12.51 -29.16 -0.15
C PHE A 587 -12.71 -29.16 -1.65
#